data_e67112a0f8f0d598975949e3dd52761f
#
_entry.id   e67112a0f8f0d598975949e3dd52761f
#
_cell.length_a   1.000
_cell.length_b   1.000
_cell.length_c   1.000
_cell.angle_alpha   90.00
_cell.angle_beta   90.00
_cell.angle_gamma   90.00
#
_symmetry.space_group_name_H-M   'P 1'
#
loop_
_entity.id
_entity.type
_entity.pdbx_description
1 polymer ?
#
loop_
_entity_poly.entity_id
_entity_poly.type
_entity_poly.pdbx_seq_one_letter_code
_entity_poly.pdbx_strand_id
1 'polypeptide(L)'
;MRINTIACIDSDLIDWYLAELDDQLGRQLDAILHHCAFQTLESTWRGLQFLVDRTDFRQNVKIEVLDVSKEALRQDFEDAPDIIQSGLFRLTYVGEYDMPGGQPIAAIVSAFEFDHGGPDIALLRNISKVAAAAHMPFIGSMSFRVESNTVTGASPARTGWPAGA
;
A
#
# COMPACT_ATOMS: atom_id res chain seq x y z
N MET A 1 -45.20 27.12 46.52
CA MET A 1 -44.51 28.10 45.71
C MET A 1 -43.19 27.47 45.26
N ARG A 2 -43.17 26.85 44.07
CA ARG A 2 -41.91 26.25 43.51
C ARG A 2 -41.23 27.30 42.69
N ILE A 3 -40.11 27.80 43.18
CA ILE A 3 -39.25 28.69 42.47
C ILE A 3 -38.48 27.84 41.46
N ASN A 4 -38.85 27.93 40.18
CA ASN A 4 -38.11 27.35 39.08
C ASN A 4 -36.86 28.26 38.89
N THR A 5 -35.77 27.92 39.55
CA THR A 5 -34.49 28.54 39.28
C THR A 5 -34.03 27.95 37.95
N ILE A 6 -34.26 28.69 36.86
CA ILE A 6 -33.60 28.42 35.58
C ILE A 6 -32.14 28.72 35.84
N ALA A 7 -31.34 27.69 35.99
CA ALA A 7 -29.91 27.81 36.01
C ALA A 7 -29.49 28.42 34.65
N CYS A 8 -29.02 29.67 34.71
CA CYS A 8 -28.38 30.29 33.55
C CYS A 8 -27.11 29.47 33.26
N ILE A 9 -27.13 28.72 32.15
CA ILE A 9 -25.95 27.95 31.72
C ILE A 9 -24.95 28.99 31.25
N ASP A 10 -23.78 29.00 31.87
CA ASP A 10 -22.70 29.88 31.51
C ASP A 10 -22.14 29.46 30.13
N SER A 11 -22.22 30.35 29.17
CA SER A 11 -21.74 30.15 27.81
C SER A 11 -20.24 29.83 27.80
N ASP A 12 -19.47 30.49 28.63
CA ASP A 12 -18.00 30.34 28.71
C ASP A 12 -17.63 28.92 29.20
N LEU A 13 -18.45 28.35 30.09
CA LEU A 13 -18.26 26.98 30.57
C LEU A 13 -18.54 25.96 29.46
N ILE A 14 -19.56 26.20 28.64
CA ILE A 14 -19.85 25.33 27.49
C ILE A 14 -18.71 25.40 26.48
N ASP A 15 -18.24 26.57 26.15
CA ASP A 15 -17.16 26.77 25.20
C ASP A 15 -15.87 26.10 25.69
N TRP A 16 -15.59 26.16 26.98
CA TRP A 16 -14.47 25.44 27.58
C TRP A 16 -14.61 23.92 27.44
N TYR A 17 -15.79 23.34 27.71
CA TYR A 17 -16.02 21.90 27.55
C TYR A 17 -15.94 21.47 26.08
N LEU A 18 -16.43 22.29 25.17
CA LEU A 18 -16.33 21.99 23.73
C LEU A 18 -14.86 21.97 23.30
N ALA A 19 -14.07 22.95 23.72
CA ALA A 19 -12.63 22.97 23.41
C ALA A 19 -11.90 21.74 23.99
N GLU A 20 -12.22 21.31 25.20
CA GLU A 20 -11.63 20.11 25.80
C GLU A 20 -12.03 18.83 25.04
N LEU A 21 -13.29 18.73 24.60
CA LEU A 21 -13.77 17.59 23.79
C LEU A 21 -13.09 17.58 22.41
N ASP A 22 -12.96 18.75 21.78
CA ASP A 22 -12.28 18.86 20.48
C ASP A 22 -10.80 18.44 20.58
N ASP A 23 -10.12 18.81 21.65
CA ASP A 23 -8.73 18.40 21.89
C ASP A 23 -8.62 16.89 22.14
N GLN A 24 -9.55 16.29 22.89
CA GLN A 24 -9.59 14.83 23.09
C GLN A 24 -9.86 14.08 21.79
N LEU A 25 -10.81 14.55 20.98
CA LEU A 25 -11.12 13.97 19.67
C LEU A 25 -9.93 14.13 18.72
N GLY A 26 -9.29 15.31 18.72
CA GLY A 26 -8.09 15.56 17.92
C GLY A 26 -6.98 14.56 18.23
N ARG A 27 -6.66 14.35 19.51
CA ARG A 27 -5.66 13.37 19.94
C ARG A 27 -6.00 11.93 19.51
N GLN A 28 -7.27 11.54 19.58
CA GLN A 28 -7.70 10.21 19.14
C GLN A 28 -7.60 10.04 17.62
N LEU A 29 -8.02 11.03 16.86
CA LEU A 29 -7.90 11.04 15.40
C LEU A 29 -6.43 10.99 14.97
N ASP A 30 -5.57 11.79 15.61
CA ASP A 30 -4.14 11.79 15.33
C ASP A 30 -3.51 10.41 15.58
N ALA A 31 -3.88 9.75 16.68
CA ALA A 31 -3.39 8.41 16.98
C ALA A 31 -3.82 7.37 15.91
N ILE A 32 -5.02 7.50 15.35
CA ILE A 32 -5.51 6.63 14.28
C ILE A 32 -4.80 6.95 12.95
N LEU A 33 -4.79 8.23 12.57
CA LEU A 33 -4.24 8.67 11.28
C LEU A 33 -2.72 8.45 11.17
N HIS A 34 -2.00 8.52 12.29
CA HIS A 34 -0.56 8.25 12.34
C HIS A 34 -0.21 6.79 12.62
N HIS A 35 -1.21 5.91 12.76
CA HIS A 35 -0.94 4.49 12.91
C HIS A 35 -0.43 3.89 11.61
N CYS A 36 0.70 3.15 11.66
CA CYS A 36 1.36 2.62 10.47
C CYS A 36 0.45 1.76 9.58
N ALA A 37 -0.41 0.92 10.18
CA ALA A 37 -1.35 0.09 9.42
C ALA A 37 -2.39 0.94 8.67
N PHE A 38 -2.85 2.05 9.27
CA PHE A 38 -3.78 2.97 8.60
C PHE A 38 -3.09 3.69 7.44
N GLN A 39 -1.88 4.17 7.64
CA GLN A 39 -1.11 4.84 6.57
C GLN A 39 -0.81 3.91 5.40
N THR A 40 -0.48 2.64 5.68
CA THR A 40 -0.28 1.64 4.62
C THR A 40 -1.56 1.38 3.83
N LEU A 41 -2.69 1.23 4.53
CA LEU A 41 -3.99 1.06 3.88
C LEU A 41 -4.38 2.28 3.05
N GLU A 42 -4.22 3.49 3.60
CA GLU A 42 -4.50 4.74 2.90
C GLU A 42 -3.63 4.89 1.65
N SER A 43 -2.34 4.58 1.76
CA SER A 43 -1.41 4.62 0.62
C SER A 43 -1.86 3.70 -0.51
N THR A 44 -2.29 2.48 -0.18
CA THR A 44 -2.78 1.49 -1.15
C THR A 44 -4.03 2.01 -1.87
N TRP A 45 -5.01 2.52 -1.12
CA TRP A 45 -6.24 3.07 -1.69
C TRP A 45 -6.01 4.33 -2.54
N ARG A 46 -5.10 5.21 -2.11
CA ARG A 46 -4.70 6.39 -2.89
C ARG A 46 -3.98 5.99 -4.18
N GLY A 47 -3.16 4.94 -4.13
CA GLY A 47 -2.54 4.37 -5.33
C GLY A 47 -3.56 3.85 -6.33
N LEU A 48 -4.56 3.09 -5.86
CA LEU A 48 -5.66 2.62 -6.70
C LEU A 48 -6.49 3.78 -7.27
N GLN A 49 -6.82 4.77 -6.44
CA GLN A 49 -7.52 5.98 -6.89
C GLN A 49 -6.73 6.69 -8.00
N PHE A 50 -5.43 6.85 -7.84
CA PHE A 50 -4.57 7.46 -8.86
C PHE A 50 -4.64 6.71 -10.19
N LEU A 51 -4.63 5.38 -10.17
CA LEU A 51 -4.76 4.55 -11.38
C LEU A 51 -6.12 4.76 -12.04
N VAL A 52 -7.20 4.75 -11.25
CA VAL A 52 -8.57 4.95 -11.76
C VAL A 52 -8.72 6.34 -12.37
N ASP A 53 -8.28 7.39 -11.70
CA ASP A 53 -8.41 8.78 -12.15
C ASP A 53 -7.61 9.08 -13.44
N ARG A 54 -6.55 8.29 -13.69
CA ARG A 54 -5.68 8.44 -14.87
C ARG A 54 -6.04 7.49 -16.02
N THR A 55 -6.98 6.58 -15.81
CA THR A 55 -7.38 5.59 -16.81
C THR A 55 -8.56 6.11 -17.65
N ASP A 56 -8.41 6.08 -18.97
CA ASP A 56 -9.51 6.33 -19.89
C ASP A 56 -10.29 5.04 -20.16
N PHE A 57 -11.35 4.82 -19.41
CA PHE A 57 -12.22 3.64 -19.54
C PHE A 57 -12.96 3.55 -20.89
N ARG A 58 -12.95 4.63 -21.70
CA ARG A 58 -13.52 4.61 -23.07
C ARG A 58 -12.70 3.75 -24.04
N GLN A 59 -11.44 3.47 -23.68
CA GLN A 59 -10.54 2.64 -24.46
C GLN A 59 -10.61 1.16 -24.09
N ASN A 60 -11.70 0.71 -23.49
CA ASN A 60 -11.91 -0.68 -23.07
C ASN A 60 -10.85 -1.18 -22.08
N VAL A 61 -10.36 -0.30 -21.21
CA VAL A 61 -9.47 -0.67 -20.11
C VAL A 61 -10.30 -1.13 -18.92
N LYS A 62 -9.92 -2.24 -18.32
CA LYS A 62 -10.50 -2.78 -17.08
C LYS A 62 -9.45 -2.78 -15.99
N ILE A 63 -9.84 -2.44 -14.78
CA ILE A 63 -9.00 -2.54 -13.59
C ILE A 63 -9.65 -3.57 -12.68
N GLU A 64 -8.93 -4.63 -12.37
CA GLU A 64 -9.34 -5.66 -11.42
C GLU A 64 -8.41 -5.63 -10.22
N VAL A 65 -8.94 -5.93 -9.03
CA VAL A 65 -8.19 -5.93 -7.79
C VAL A 65 -8.09 -7.36 -7.28
N LEU A 66 -6.87 -7.84 -7.12
CA LEU A 66 -6.59 -9.11 -6.46
C LEU A 66 -6.25 -8.85 -5.00
N ASP A 67 -7.14 -9.28 -4.10
CA ASP A 67 -6.92 -9.19 -2.65
C ASP A 67 -6.08 -10.38 -2.18
N VAL A 68 -4.77 -10.17 -2.11
CA VAL A 68 -3.81 -11.16 -1.65
C VAL A 68 -2.74 -10.47 -0.80
N SER A 69 -2.29 -11.11 0.27
CA SER A 69 -1.14 -10.62 1.03
C SER A 69 0.17 -11.08 0.39
N LYS A 70 1.26 -10.34 0.61
CA LYS A 70 2.60 -10.72 0.14
C LYS A 70 3.03 -12.09 0.68
N GLU A 71 2.65 -12.39 1.92
CA GLU A 71 2.93 -13.67 2.58
C GLU A 71 2.13 -14.81 1.92
N ALA A 72 0.84 -14.60 1.67
CA ALA A 72 0.01 -15.60 0.99
C ALA A 72 0.52 -15.90 -0.42
N LEU A 73 0.99 -14.87 -1.14
CA LEU A 73 1.57 -15.06 -2.47
C LEU A 73 2.90 -15.83 -2.42
N ARG A 74 3.72 -15.63 -1.37
CA ARG A 74 4.94 -16.41 -1.15
C ARG A 74 4.60 -17.86 -0.87
N GLN A 75 3.64 -18.10 0.03
CA GLN A 75 3.18 -19.43 0.38
C GLN A 75 2.61 -20.18 -0.82
N ASP A 76 1.86 -19.52 -1.70
CA ASP A 76 1.36 -20.10 -2.95
C ASP A 76 2.48 -20.66 -3.82
N PHE A 77 3.60 -19.94 -3.94
CA PHE A 77 4.76 -20.43 -4.69
C PHE A 77 5.57 -21.50 -3.96
N GLU A 78 5.58 -21.50 -2.63
CA GLU A 78 6.28 -22.52 -1.83
C GLU A 78 5.51 -23.85 -1.83
N ASP A 79 4.19 -23.79 -1.78
CA ASP A 79 3.32 -24.98 -1.79
C ASP A 79 3.20 -25.61 -3.20
N ALA A 80 3.42 -24.83 -4.24
CA ALA A 80 3.34 -25.32 -5.61
C ALA A 80 4.62 -26.08 -5.99
N PRO A 81 4.54 -27.36 -6.36
CA PRO A 81 5.70 -28.15 -6.83
C PRO A 81 6.35 -27.55 -8.08
N ASP A 82 5.57 -26.87 -8.90
CA ASP A 82 6.01 -26.15 -10.09
C ASP A 82 5.23 -24.82 -10.21
N ILE A 83 5.84 -23.82 -10.80
CA ILE A 83 5.25 -22.49 -10.99
C ILE A 83 3.91 -22.55 -11.75
N ILE A 84 3.78 -23.45 -12.70
CA ILE A 84 2.52 -23.66 -13.45
C ILE A 84 1.35 -24.14 -12.58
N GLN A 85 1.61 -24.64 -11.38
CA GLN A 85 0.59 -25.05 -10.41
C GLN A 85 0.26 -23.97 -9.39
N SER A 86 1.00 -22.87 -9.35
CA SER A 86 0.71 -21.77 -8.45
C SER A 86 -0.62 -21.10 -8.77
N GLY A 87 -1.28 -20.58 -7.74
CA GLY A 87 -2.56 -19.89 -7.86
C GLY A 87 -2.45 -18.68 -8.77
N LEU A 88 -1.35 -17.92 -8.65
CA LEU A 88 -1.11 -16.77 -9.51
C LEU A 88 -1.00 -17.17 -10.99
N PHE A 89 -0.27 -18.25 -11.32
CA PHE A 89 -0.15 -18.73 -12.70
C PHE A 89 -1.51 -19.19 -13.25
N ARG A 90 -2.26 -19.92 -12.46
CA ARG A 90 -3.59 -20.40 -12.85
C ARG A 90 -4.55 -19.25 -13.11
N LEU A 91 -4.50 -18.20 -12.27
CA LEU A 91 -5.34 -17.03 -12.41
C LEU A 91 -4.99 -16.24 -13.69
N THR A 92 -3.71 -15.98 -13.92
CA THR A 92 -3.26 -15.06 -14.97
C THR A 92 -3.09 -15.73 -16.33
N TYR A 93 -2.53 -16.92 -16.35
CA TYR A 93 -2.25 -17.63 -17.60
C TYR A 93 -3.39 -18.58 -17.99
N VAL A 94 -3.76 -19.50 -17.11
CA VAL A 94 -4.77 -20.54 -17.46
C VAL A 94 -6.16 -19.91 -17.56
N GLY A 95 -6.53 -19.03 -16.62
CA GLY A 95 -7.87 -18.42 -16.58
C GLY A 95 -8.10 -17.40 -17.68
N GLU A 96 -7.11 -16.57 -17.98
CA GLU A 96 -7.30 -15.39 -18.80
C GLU A 96 -6.56 -15.43 -20.15
N TYR A 97 -5.41 -16.13 -20.24
CA TYR A 97 -4.61 -16.17 -21.45
C TYR A 97 -4.89 -17.42 -22.30
N ASP A 98 -4.98 -18.60 -21.69
CA ASP A 98 -5.12 -19.90 -22.39
C ASP A 98 -6.59 -20.33 -22.58
N MET A 99 -7.54 -19.67 -21.91
CA MET A 99 -8.96 -20.01 -21.99
C MET A 99 -9.63 -19.35 -23.20
N PRO A 100 -10.42 -20.07 -24.00
CA PRO A 100 -11.24 -19.46 -25.05
C PRO A 100 -12.24 -18.44 -24.47
N GLY A 101 -12.12 -17.19 -24.86
CA GLY A 101 -12.94 -16.08 -24.34
C GLY A 101 -12.38 -15.41 -23.10
N GLY A 102 -11.21 -15.82 -22.60
CA GLY A 102 -10.48 -15.11 -21.57
C GLY A 102 -10.02 -13.71 -22.03
N GLN A 103 -9.73 -12.85 -21.09
CA GLN A 103 -9.26 -11.49 -21.35
C GLN A 103 -7.83 -11.35 -20.80
N PRO A 104 -6.80 -11.52 -21.63
CA PRO A 104 -5.42 -11.48 -21.18
C PRO A 104 -5.10 -10.25 -20.38
N ILE A 105 -4.46 -10.43 -19.22
CA ILE A 105 -4.06 -9.34 -18.33
C ILE A 105 -2.92 -8.57 -18.99
N ALA A 106 -3.14 -7.28 -19.22
CA ALA A 106 -2.17 -6.42 -19.88
C ALA A 106 -0.98 -6.05 -18.99
N ALA A 107 -1.19 -5.91 -17.68
CA ALA A 107 -0.13 -5.61 -16.71
C ALA A 107 -0.61 -5.91 -15.29
N ILE A 108 0.32 -6.26 -14.40
CA ILE A 108 0.08 -6.34 -12.95
C ILE A 108 0.81 -5.18 -12.26
N VAL A 109 0.07 -4.44 -11.43
CA VAL A 109 0.62 -3.40 -10.58
C VAL A 109 0.51 -3.87 -9.13
N SER A 110 1.65 -4.00 -8.45
CA SER A 110 1.71 -4.45 -7.07
C SER A 110 1.68 -3.26 -6.11
N ALA A 111 0.87 -3.36 -5.06
CA ALA A 111 0.90 -2.46 -3.91
C ALA A 111 1.94 -2.86 -2.85
N PHE A 112 2.68 -3.95 -3.07
CA PHE A 112 3.72 -4.40 -2.14
C PHE A 112 5.00 -3.60 -2.32
N GLU A 113 5.68 -3.36 -1.21
CA GLU A 113 7.06 -2.94 -1.20
C GLU A 113 7.97 -4.18 -1.13
N PHE A 114 8.91 -4.26 -2.05
CA PHE A 114 9.92 -5.32 -2.06
C PHE A 114 11.25 -4.77 -1.54
N ASP A 115 11.95 -5.57 -0.78
CA ASP A 115 13.30 -5.27 -0.34
C ASP A 115 14.35 -6.11 -1.10
N HIS A 116 15.62 -5.93 -0.77
CA HIS A 116 16.73 -6.70 -1.35
C HIS A 116 16.98 -8.02 -0.60
N GLY A 117 16.13 -8.40 0.34
CA GLY A 117 16.20 -9.66 1.08
C GLY A 117 16.00 -10.88 0.19
N GLY A 118 16.65 -11.99 0.55
CA GLY A 118 16.55 -13.26 -0.18
C GLY A 118 15.12 -13.71 -0.47
N PRO A 119 14.19 -13.65 0.51
CA PRO A 119 12.80 -14.04 0.29
C PRO A 119 12.06 -13.19 -0.76
N ASP A 120 12.30 -11.87 -0.76
CA ASP A 120 11.67 -10.97 -1.72
C ASP A 120 12.25 -11.14 -3.12
N ILE A 121 13.56 -11.36 -3.22
CA ILE A 121 14.20 -11.68 -4.51
C ILE A 121 13.67 -13.01 -5.08
N ALA A 122 13.48 -14.02 -4.23
CA ALA A 122 12.91 -15.30 -4.66
C ALA A 122 11.45 -15.13 -5.15
N LEU A 123 10.65 -14.35 -4.41
CA LEU A 123 9.28 -14.02 -4.78
C LEU A 123 9.24 -13.28 -6.14
N LEU A 124 10.03 -12.23 -6.31
CA LEU A 124 10.12 -11.48 -7.57
C LEU A 124 10.57 -12.37 -8.74
N ARG A 125 11.49 -13.30 -8.51
CA ARG A 125 11.90 -14.27 -9.52
C ARG A 125 10.76 -15.17 -9.96
N ASN A 126 9.94 -15.65 -9.04
CA ASN A 126 8.78 -16.48 -9.36
C ASN A 126 7.70 -15.67 -10.08
N ILE A 127 7.39 -14.47 -9.60
CA ILE A 127 6.47 -13.55 -10.28
C ILE A 127 6.95 -13.25 -11.70
N SER A 128 8.26 -13.01 -11.90
CA SER A 128 8.80 -12.71 -13.22
C SER A 128 8.64 -13.87 -14.21
N LYS A 129 8.70 -15.12 -13.75
CA LYS A 129 8.46 -16.28 -14.60
C LYS A 129 6.98 -16.39 -15.02
N VAL A 130 6.06 -16.11 -14.09
CA VAL A 130 4.62 -16.04 -14.40
C VAL A 130 4.35 -14.90 -15.38
N ALA A 131 4.88 -13.73 -15.12
CA ALA A 131 4.72 -12.56 -15.97
C ALA A 131 5.28 -12.80 -17.40
N ALA A 132 6.42 -13.47 -17.51
CA ALA A 132 7.00 -13.84 -18.79
C ALA A 132 6.14 -14.86 -19.56
N ALA A 133 5.58 -15.84 -18.88
CA ALA A 133 4.70 -16.82 -19.48
C ALA A 133 3.39 -16.20 -20.02
N ALA A 134 2.79 -15.29 -19.27
CA ALA A 134 1.57 -14.59 -19.67
C ALA A 134 1.84 -13.32 -20.53
N HIS A 135 3.09 -13.06 -20.91
CA HIS A 135 3.49 -11.90 -21.71
C HIS A 135 3.03 -10.55 -21.12
N MET A 136 2.96 -10.45 -19.80
CA MET A 136 2.53 -9.24 -19.10
C MET A 136 3.67 -8.62 -18.28
N PRO A 137 3.83 -7.30 -18.24
CA PRO A 137 4.76 -6.64 -17.33
C PRO A 137 4.25 -6.70 -15.89
N PHE A 138 5.18 -6.83 -14.94
CA PHE A 138 4.94 -6.68 -13.52
C PHE A 138 5.59 -5.37 -13.04
N ILE A 139 4.79 -4.52 -12.39
CA ILE A 139 5.22 -3.23 -11.86
C ILE A 139 5.12 -3.30 -10.34
N GLY A 140 6.22 -3.09 -9.64
CA GLY A 140 6.30 -3.09 -8.17
C GLY A 140 7.19 -1.99 -7.66
N SER A 141 7.02 -1.60 -6.39
CA SER A 141 7.90 -0.66 -5.71
C SER A 141 9.00 -1.40 -4.96
N MET A 142 10.20 -0.84 -4.95
CA MET A 142 11.34 -1.37 -4.20
C MET A 142 11.71 -0.40 -3.09
N SER A 143 11.74 -0.90 -1.85
CA SER A 143 12.20 -0.14 -0.70
C SER A 143 13.68 -0.41 -0.48
N PHE A 144 14.49 0.65 -0.53
CA PHE A 144 15.89 0.59 -0.14
C PHE A 144 15.97 0.91 1.36
N ARG A 145 15.78 -0.10 2.22
CA ARG A 145 16.24 0.03 3.59
C ARG A 145 17.77 0.00 3.57
N VAL A 146 18.36 1.17 3.67
CA VAL A 146 19.75 1.26 4.12
C VAL A 146 19.71 0.83 5.59
N GLU A 147 20.05 -0.41 5.88
CA GLU A 147 20.41 -0.77 7.24
C GLU A 147 21.58 0.13 7.61
N SER A 148 21.31 1.16 8.39
CA SER A 148 22.35 1.90 9.07
C SER A 148 22.97 0.93 10.07
N ASN A 149 23.92 0.15 9.61
CA ASN A 149 24.91 -0.46 10.48
C ASN A 149 25.49 0.72 11.28
N THR A 150 25.13 0.81 12.52
CA THR A 150 25.69 1.74 13.50
C THR A 150 27.17 1.41 13.62
N VAL A 151 27.96 1.86 12.64
CA VAL A 151 29.40 2.03 12.83
C VAL A 151 29.51 3.23 13.74
N THR A 152 29.69 2.95 15.00
CA THR A 152 30.06 3.90 16.04
C THR A 152 31.21 4.74 15.52
N GLY A 153 30.96 6.04 15.26
CA GLY A 153 31.98 7.05 15.11
C GLY A 153 32.50 7.33 13.72
N ALA A 154 31.71 7.98 12.86
CA ALA A 154 32.20 8.96 11.92
C ALA A 154 31.02 9.77 11.39
N SER A 155 30.91 11.03 11.79
CA SER A 155 30.02 12.02 11.19
C SER A 155 30.34 12.14 9.70
N PRO A 156 29.39 11.97 8.76
CA PRO A 156 29.68 12.27 7.36
C PRO A 156 29.84 13.77 7.20
N ALA A 157 31.04 14.17 6.80
CA ALA A 157 31.33 15.53 6.37
C ALA A 157 30.33 15.91 5.25
N ARG A 158 29.64 17.02 5.43
CA ARG A 158 28.82 17.68 4.41
C ARG A 158 29.73 18.00 3.22
N THR A 159 29.65 17.22 2.17
CA THR A 159 30.16 17.65 0.86
C THR A 159 29.16 18.65 0.31
N GLY A 160 29.50 19.93 0.44
CA GLY A 160 28.77 21.02 -0.18
C GLY A 160 28.82 20.87 -1.70
N TRP A 161 27.65 20.98 -2.30
CA TRP A 161 27.51 21.12 -3.76
C TRP A 161 28.14 22.46 -4.16
N PRO A 162 29.02 22.54 -5.19
CA PRO A 162 29.56 23.80 -5.63
C PRO A 162 28.44 24.64 -6.26
N ALA A 163 28.24 25.84 -5.71
CA ALA A 163 27.39 26.83 -6.33
C ALA A 163 28.17 27.49 -7.49
N GLY A 164 27.61 27.49 -8.68
CA GLY A 164 27.78 28.52 -9.70
C GLY A 164 28.96 28.40 -10.62
N ALA A 165 28.71 28.18 -11.90
CA ALA A 165 29.14 28.99 -13.04
C ALA A 165 28.14 28.82 -14.18
#